data_b2de583eb786c1f1ddd19bf79feccadd
#
_entry.id   b2de583eb786c1f1ddd19bf79feccadd
#
_cell.length_a   1.000
_cell.length_b   1.000
_cell.length_c   1.000
_cell.angle_alpha   90.00
_cell.angle_beta   90.00
_cell.angle_gamma   90.00
#
_symmetry.space_group_name_H-M   'P 1'
#
loop_
_entity.id
_entity.type
_entity.pdbx_description
1 polymer ?
#
loop_
_entity_poly.entity_id
_entity_poly.type
_entity_poly.pdbx_seq_one_letter_code
_entity_poly.pdbx_strand_id
1 'polypeptide(L)'
;MTPTPSFQSYKRFRPDGAYDAIVVGSGIGGLGTAALLAKQAGRRVLVLERHYTAGGYTHAFRRPGYEWDVGVHYIGSVEPGTTVRALFDYVTDGALGWADMGEVYDRIVIGQDIYDYPRGLANLKARLKAYFPGDEAAIDGYFTAVRAAVAGSQLFFADRAMPALVSAVAGPLLRRRFLKYADRTTRQVLEGLTRNQRLIAVLTGQYGDYGLPPAESSFAMHAFVTGHYFGGGYYPVGGAGRIAAAIAPVIQAAGGAVVVDAEVAEIVVEGRRAVGVRMAADGTVLRAPVVVSDAGVGNTFGRLVPRDVAEGRGLLANLAQVRPSHGHLCLYVGLQHTAAELGLPRANYWVYPHEQHERAVAEYLANPDAPLPLAYISFPSAKDPDFERRHPGRATIEVVTLAPWAWFERWAGTRWMRRGDDYEALKAQLTGRLLDALCARVPQVRGRIDHAELSTPLSTAHFAGYARGELYGLDHTPSRFRQSWLRPRTPLAGLYLTGQDISTCGVAGALFGGVLTASAITGRNVLRAVNP
;
A
#
# COMPACT_ATOMS: atom_id res chain seq x y z
N MET A 1 -25.59 10.77 12.17
CA MET A 1 -25.08 9.39 12.07
C MET A 1 -25.01 9.06 10.60
N THR A 2 -23.84 9.06 9.98
CA THR A 2 -23.63 8.50 8.64
C THR A 2 -23.78 6.98 8.78
N PRO A 3 -24.63 6.32 8.02
CA PRO A 3 -24.78 4.86 8.11
C PRO A 3 -23.43 4.23 7.85
N THR A 4 -22.98 3.35 8.75
CA THR A 4 -21.84 2.47 8.48
C THR A 4 -22.21 1.70 7.22
N PRO A 5 -21.41 1.73 6.14
CA PRO A 5 -21.74 0.99 4.93
C PRO A 5 -21.82 -0.48 5.31
N SER A 6 -22.98 -1.06 5.16
CA SER A 6 -23.19 -2.47 5.44
C SER A 6 -22.63 -3.29 4.29
N PHE A 7 -21.33 -3.64 4.37
CA PHE A 7 -20.84 -4.73 3.54
C PHE A 7 -21.66 -5.98 3.86
N GLN A 8 -22.13 -6.66 2.83
CA GLN A 8 -22.95 -7.84 3.03
C GLN A 8 -22.06 -9.05 3.31
N SER A 9 -22.28 -9.76 4.43
CA SER A 9 -21.59 -11.03 4.68
C SER A 9 -22.06 -12.11 3.71
N TYR A 10 -21.14 -12.95 3.22
CA TYR A 10 -21.42 -14.07 2.31
C TYR A 10 -22.50 -15.01 2.83
N LYS A 11 -22.59 -15.20 4.14
CA LYS A 11 -23.65 -16.02 4.77
C LYS A 11 -25.07 -15.55 4.43
N ARG A 12 -25.24 -14.24 4.23
CA ARG A 12 -26.54 -13.62 3.89
C ARG A 12 -26.66 -13.26 2.41
N PHE A 13 -25.54 -13.28 1.69
CA PHE A 13 -25.51 -12.95 0.27
C PHE A 13 -26.29 -14.00 -0.54
N ARG A 14 -27.15 -13.52 -1.43
CA ARG A 14 -27.84 -14.32 -2.44
C ARG A 14 -27.66 -13.61 -3.78
N PRO A 15 -27.01 -14.24 -4.76
CA PRO A 15 -26.91 -13.66 -6.10
C PRO A 15 -28.31 -13.40 -6.67
N ASP A 16 -28.55 -12.18 -7.12
CA ASP A 16 -29.86 -11.73 -7.63
C ASP A 16 -29.83 -11.54 -9.16
N GLY A 17 -28.90 -12.20 -9.84
CA GLY A 17 -28.74 -12.18 -11.29
C GLY A 17 -27.30 -12.36 -11.74
N ALA A 18 -27.06 -12.11 -13.03
CA ALA A 18 -25.72 -12.19 -13.63
C ALA A 18 -24.88 -10.94 -13.29
N TYR A 19 -23.58 -11.15 -13.11
CA TYR A 19 -22.59 -10.09 -12.98
C TYR A 19 -21.72 -10.01 -14.24
N ASP A 20 -21.36 -8.79 -14.64
CA ASP A 20 -20.45 -8.54 -15.78
C ASP A 20 -19.00 -8.81 -15.42
N ALA A 21 -18.66 -8.65 -14.14
CA ALA A 21 -17.32 -8.93 -13.61
C ALA A 21 -17.38 -9.38 -12.15
N ILE A 22 -16.45 -10.28 -11.78
CA ILE A 22 -16.16 -10.63 -10.40
C ILE A 22 -14.76 -10.10 -10.06
N VAL A 23 -14.63 -9.38 -8.95
CA VAL A 23 -13.36 -8.91 -8.39
C VAL A 23 -13.04 -9.73 -7.15
N VAL A 24 -11.89 -10.39 -7.13
CA VAL A 24 -11.39 -11.17 -5.99
C VAL A 24 -10.44 -10.30 -5.17
N GLY A 25 -10.87 -9.92 -3.98
CA GLY A 25 -10.21 -8.97 -3.10
C GLY A 25 -10.81 -7.57 -3.18
N SER A 26 -10.92 -6.92 -2.03
CA SER A 26 -11.45 -5.57 -1.86
C SER A 26 -10.37 -4.55 -1.47
N GLY A 27 -9.12 -4.80 -1.80
CA GLY A 27 -8.08 -3.77 -1.71
C GLY A 27 -8.46 -2.56 -2.56
N ILE A 28 -7.77 -1.45 -2.37
CA ILE A 28 -8.10 -0.21 -3.10
C ILE A 28 -7.98 -0.38 -4.62
N GLY A 29 -7.13 -1.29 -5.11
CA GLY A 29 -7.06 -1.64 -6.53
C GLY A 29 -8.31 -2.34 -7.04
N GLY A 30 -8.82 -3.32 -6.29
CA GLY A 30 -10.05 -4.05 -6.58
C GLY A 30 -11.29 -3.17 -6.52
N LEU A 31 -11.46 -2.41 -5.42
CA LEU A 31 -12.55 -1.46 -5.24
C LEU A 31 -12.52 -0.36 -6.31
N GLY A 32 -11.33 0.19 -6.60
CA GLY A 32 -11.16 1.20 -7.67
C GLY A 32 -11.51 0.65 -9.04
N THR A 33 -11.08 -0.58 -9.36
CA THR A 33 -11.47 -1.25 -10.62
C THR A 33 -12.98 -1.40 -10.71
N ALA A 34 -13.62 -1.90 -9.64
CA ALA A 34 -15.06 -2.14 -9.59
C ALA A 34 -15.85 -0.83 -9.77
N ALA A 35 -15.49 0.23 -9.04
CA ALA A 35 -16.16 1.54 -9.15
C ALA A 35 -16.00 2.17 -10.55
N LEU A 36 -14.80 2.06 -11.14
CA LEU A 36 -14.55 2.57 -12.49
C LEU A 36 -15.36 1.80 -13.55
N LEU A 37 -15.45 0.48 -13.46
CA LEU A 37 -16.29 -0.33 -14.35
C LEU A 37 -17.78 -0.03 -14.17
N ALA A 38 -18.23 0.16 -12.93
CA ALA A 38 -19.59 0.55 -12.61
C ALA A 38 -19.96 1.90 -13.24
N LYS A 39 -19.16 2.95 -12.97
CA LYS A 39 -19.47 4.32 -13.44
C LYS A 39 -19.28 4.53 -14.94
N GLN A 40 -18.23 3.97 -15.53
CA GLN A 40 -17.89 4.29 -16.93
C GLN A 40 -18.42 3.30 -17.95
N ALA A 41 -18.78 2.11 -17.52
CA ALA A 41 -19.28 1.06 -18.41
C ALA A 41 -20.64 0.50 -17.97
N GLY A 42 -21.27 1.06 -16.93
CA GLY A 42 -22.54 0.59 -16.39
C GLY A 42 -22.53 -0.87 -15.97
N ARG A 43 -21.35 -1.42 -15.62
CA ARG A 43 -21.18 -2.84 -15.34
C ARG A 43 -21.62 -3.18 -13.94
N ARG A 44 -22.33 -4.28 -13.82
CA ARG A 44 -22.70 -4.90 -12.57
C ARG A 44 -21.53 -5.73 -12.04
N VAL A 45 -20.85 -5.26 -11.00
CA VAL A 45 -19.61 -5.86 -10.48
C VAL A 45 -19.83 -6.47 -9.10
N LEU A 46 -19.41 -7.72 -8.92
CA LEU A 46 -19.38 -8.41 -7.63
C LEU A 46 -17.96 -8.39 -7.07
N VAL A 47 -17.74 -7.74 -5.92
CA VAL A 47 -16.48 -7.76 -5.18
C VAL A 47 -16.60 -8.78 -4.05
N LEU A 48 -15.66 -9.74 -3.99
CA LEU A 48 -15.60 -10.82 -3.00
C LEU A 48 -14.36 -10.64 -2.13
N GLU A 49 -14.57 -10.39 -0.84
CA GLU A 49 -13.53 -10.17 0.16
C GLU A 49 -13.53 -11.29 1.20
N ARG A 50 -12.37 -11.92 1.41
CA ARG A 50 -12.22 -12.99 2.41
C ARG A 50 -12.31 -12.51 3.86
N HIS A 51 -11.91 -11.27 4.11
CA HIS A 51 -11.90 -10.64 5.42
C HIS A 51 -13.33 -10.28 5.88
N TYR A 52 -13.51 -10.07 7.19
CA TYR A 52 -14.79 -9.63 7.76
C TYR A 52 -15.17 -8.18 7.43
N THR A 53 -14.24 -7.41 6.87
CA THR A 53 -14.45 -6.04 6.40
C THR A 53 -13.70 -5.79 5.10
N ALA A 54 -14.20 -4.87 4.27
CA ALA A 54 -13.57 -4.51 3.00
C ALA A 54 -12.50 -3.41 3.18
N GLY A 55 -11.59 -3.33 2.20
CA GLY A 55 -10.58 -2.27 2.12
C GLY A 55 -9.14 -2.76 2.00
N GLY A 56 -8.86 -4.05 2.21
CA GLY A 56 -7.48 -4.52 2.26
C GLY A 56 -6.68 -3.71 3.30
N TYR A 57 -5.49 -3.20 2.95
CA TYR A 57 -4.70 -2.36 3.87
C TYR A 57 -5.32 -0.98 4.16
N THR A 58 -6.44 -0.61 3.54
CA THR A 58 -7.17 0.63 3.87
C THR A 58 -8.28 0.42 4.90
N HIS A 59 -8.40 -0.77 5.52
CA HIS A 59 -9.37 -0.95 6.59
C HIS A 59 -8.83 -0.49 7.95
N ALA A 60 -9.74 -0.30 8.91
CA ALA A 60 -9.44 -0.03 10.30
C ALA A 60 -9.97 -1.17 11.18
N PHE A 61 -9.38 -1.36 12.34
CA PHE A 61 -9.87 -2.30 13.36
C PHE A 61 -10.05 -1.61 14.70
N ARG A 62 -10.85 -2.25 15.59
CA ARG A 62 -11.24 -1.66 16.87
C ARG A 62 -10.90 -2.57 18.05
N ARG A 63 -10.59 -1.91 19.17
CA ARG A 63 -10.61 -2.48 20.52
C ARG A 63 -11.46 -1.57 21.41
N PRO A 64 -11.90 -2.01 22.58
CA PRO A 64 -12.70 -1.16 23.47
C PRO A 64 -12.03 0.22 23.71
N GLY A 65 -12.70 1.27 23.24
CA GLY A 65 -12.23 2.67 23.34
C GLY A 65 -11.27 3.13 22.24
N TYR A 66 -10.81 2.28 21.33
CA TYR A 66 -9.79 2.62 20.34
C TYR A 66 -10.11 2.11 18.94
N GLU A 67 -9.60 2.85 17.94
CA GLU A 67 -9.61 2.46 16.53
C GLU A 67 -8.24 2.81 15.91
N TRP A 68 -7.67 1.88 15.15
CA TRP A 68 -6.42 2.08 14.40
C TRP A 68 -6.61 1.70 12.94
N ASP A 69 -5.84 2.35 12.09
CA ASP A 69 -5.71 1.98 10.68
C ASP A 69 -4.71 0.83 10.54
N VAL A 70 -4.87 -0.02 9.54
CA VAL A 70 -3.99 -1.17 9.35
C VAL A 70 -2.76 -0.82 8.51
N GLY A 71 -2.90 0.05 7.51
CA GLY A 71 -1.80 0.36 6.61
C GLY A 71 -1.87 1.74 5.95
N VAL A 72 -2.75 2.64 6.41
CA VAL A 72 -2.82 4.02 5.91
C VAL A 72 -2.41 4.97 7.02
N HIS A 73 -1.26 5.58 6.86
CA HIS A 73 -0.75 6.55 7.82
C HIS A 73 -0.93 7.99 7.32
N TYR A 74 -0.84 8.20 6.02
CA TYR A 74 -1.05 9.46 5.30
C TYR A 74 -1.04 9.20 3.78
N ILE A 75 -1.49 10.16 3.00
CA ILE A 75 -1.51 10.10 1.53
C ILE A 75 -1.11 11.47 1.00
N GLY A 76 -0.30 11.51 -0.05
CA GLY A 76 0.03 12.72 -0.78
C GLY A 76 -0.87 12.94 -2.00
N SER A 77 -0.65 14.05 -2.68
CA SER A 77 -1.30 14.38 -3.97
C SER A 77 -2.83 14.31 -3.95
N VAL A 78 -3.46 14.60 -2.80
CA VAL A 78 -4.93 14.68 -2.66
C VAL A 78 -5.42 16.11 -2.43
N GLU A 79 -4.57 17.10 -2.60
CA GLU A 79 -4.96 18.50 -2.70
C GLU A 79 -5.80 18.78 -3.96
N PRO A 80 -6.66 19.81 -3.94
CA PRO A 80 -7.48 20.17 -5.10
C PRO A 80 -6.65 20.37 -6.37
N GLY A 81 -7.13 19.85 -7.49
CA GLY A 81 -6.48 19.97 -8.80
C GLY A 81 -5.46 18.86 -9.13
N THR A 82 -5.23 17.91 -8.22
CA THR A 82 -4.37 16.75 -8.51
C THR A 82 -5.15 15.57 -9.09
N THR A 83 -4.48 14.76 -9.91
CA THR A 83 -5.10 13.56 -10.51
C THR A 83 -5.53 12.54 -9.47
N VAL A 84 -4.75 12.35 -8.39
CA VAL A 84 -5.09 11.41 -7.32
C VAL A 84 -6.36 11.87 -6.60
N ARG A 85 -6.48 13.19 -6.30
CA ARG A 85 -7.68 13.76 -5.69
C ARG A 85 -8.89 13.57 -6.60
N ALA A 86 -8.79 13.94 -7.86
CA ALA A 86 -9.88 13.78 -8.82
C ALA A 86 -10.32 12.31 -8.96
N LEU A 87 -9.37 11.37 -8.92
CA LEU A 87 -9.67 9.93 -8.96
C LEU A 87 -10.42 9.48 -7.72
N PHE A 88 -10.00 9.90 -6.51
CA PHE A 88 -10.73 9.61 -5.28
C PHE A 88 -12.15 10.22 -5.31
N ASP A 89 -12.26 11.49 -5.66
CA ASP A 89 -13.57 12.15 -5.77
C ASP A 89 -14.48 11.41 -6.76
N TYR A 90 -13.92 10.93 -7.88
CA TYR A 90 -14.67 10.18 -8.87
C TYR A 90 -15.17 8.83 -8.37
N VAL A 91 -14.33 8.01 -7.71
CA VAL A 91 -14.70 6.66 -7.25
C VAL A 91 -15.49 6.67 -5.95
N THR A 92 -15.65 7.82 -5.29
CA THR A 92 -16.39 7.99 -4.04
C THR A 92 -17.58 8.95 -4.14
N ASP A 93 -17.87 9.47 -5.34
CA ASP A 93 -18.84 10.56 -5.54
C ASP A 93 -18.58 11.78 -4.63
N GLY A 94 -17.30 12.07 -4.34
CA GLY A 94 -16.88 13.16 -3.48
C GLY A 94 -17.13 12.93 -1.98
N ALA A 95 -17.53 11.73 -1.57
CA ALA A 95 -17.89 11.45 -0.17
C ALA A 95 -16.69 11.29 0.79
N LEU A 96 -15.44 11.35 0.28
CA LEU A 96 -14.23 11.20 1.08
C LEU A 96 -13.56 12.55 1.33
N GLY A 97 -13.52 12.97 2.60
CA GLY A 97 -12.81 14.18 3.03
C GLY A 97 -11.33 13.91 3.34
N TRP A 98 -10.48 14.93 3.18
CA TRP A 98 -9.05 14.89 3.46
C TRP A 98 -8.64 15.99 4.42
N ALA A 99 -7.95 15.64 5.50
CA ALA A 99 -7.37 16.57 6.46
C ALA A 99 -5.90 16.84 6.13
N ASP A 100 -5.53 18.10 6.05
CA ASP A 100 -4.15 18.55 5.83
C ASP A 100 -3.33 18.32 7.11
N MET A 101 -2.13 17.73 6.99
CA MET A 101 -1.23 17.48 8.11
C MET A 101 -0.44 18.73 8.57
N GLY A 102 -0.54 19.84 7.84
CA GLY A 102 0.12 21.10 8.17
C GLY A 102 1.41 21.33 7.40
N GLU A 103 2.21 22.29 7.87
CA GLU A 103 3.42 22.73 7.18
C GLU A 103 4.48 21.63 7.06
N VAL A 104 4.73 20.90 8.16
CA VAL A 104 5.68 19.76 8.21
C VAL A 104 4.86 18.48 8.31
N TYR A 105 5.01 17.61 7.32
CA TYR A 105 4.28 16.34 7.27
C TYR A 105 5.11 15.14 7.74
N ASP A 106 6.45 15.19 7.57
CA ASP A 106 7.39 14.17 8.03
C ASP A 106 8.61 14.79 8.70
N ARG A 107 9.22 14.03 9.61
CA ARG A 107 10.51 14.31 10.24
C ARG A 107 11.44 13.13 10.07
N ILE A 108 12.51 13.32 9.34
CA ILE A 108 13.58 12.32 9.22
C ILE A 108 14.54 12.54 10.39
N VAL A 109 14.68 11.50 11.22
CA VAL A 109 15.53 11.53 12.41
C VAL A 109 16.68 10.55 12.22
N ILE A 110 17.92 11.03 12.23
CA ILE A 110 19.11 10.19 12.09
C ILE A 110 20.00 10.40 13.32
N GLY A 111 20.04 9.38 14.19
CA GLY A 111 20.63 9.53 15.52
C GLY A 111 19.85 10.55 16.34
N GLN A 112 20.45 11.73 16.61
CA GLN A 112 19.82 12.82 17.33
C GLN A 112 19.36 13.97 16.43
N ASP A 113 19.82 14.02 15.18
CA ASP A 113 19.51 15.09 14.25
C ASP A 113 18.14 14.92 13.61
N ILE A 114 17.40 16.02 13.50
CA ILE A 114 16.03 16.07 12.97
C ILE A 114 16.02 16.92 11.71
N TYR A 115 15.44 16.38 10.63
CA TYR A 115 15.29 17.02 9.34
C TYR A 115 13.80 17.09 8.99
N ASP A 116 13.24 18.31 9.06
CA ASP A 116 11.83 18.55 8.73
C ASP A 116 11.59 18.46 7.21
N TYR A 117 10.53 17.79 6.82
CA TYR A 117 10.02 17.73 5.45
C TYR A 117 8.76 18.61 5.35
N PRO A 118 8.94 19.87 4.91
CA PRO A 118 7.81 20.78 4.73
C PRO A 118 7.06 20.49 3.43
N ARG A 119 5.77 20.82 3.42
CA ARG A 119 4.95 20.83 2.20
C ARG A 119 5.46 21.84 1.19
N GLY A 120 5.29 21.51 -0.10
CA GLY A 120 5.71 22.36 -1.20
C GLY A 120 7.16 22.10 -1.64
N LEU A 121 7.32 21.72 -2.90
CA LEU A 121 8.65 21.39 -3.46
C LEU A 121 9.68 22.50 -3.24
N ALA A 122 9.29 23.78 -3.41
CA ALA A 122 10.19 24.92 -3.21
C ALA A 122 10.66 25.02 -1.74
N ASN A 123 9.73 24.84 -0.80
CA ASN A 123 10.03 24.86 0.64
C ASN A 123 10.94 23.71 1.03
N LEU A 124 10.66 22.50 0.55
CA LEU A 124 11.47 21.31 0.83
C LEU A 124 12.89 21.49 0.29
N LYS A 125 13.05 22.00 -0.95
CA LYS A 125 14.37 22.30 -1.52
C LYS A 125 15.12 23.34 -0.69
N ALA A 126 14.47 24.44 -0.33
CA ALA A 126 15.09 25.49 0.48
C ALA A 126 15.53 24.96 1.85
N ARG A 127 14.69 24.15 2.50
CA ARG A 127 14.99 23.54 3.80
C ARG A 127 16.18 22.58 3.72
N LEU A 128 16.23 21.70 2.70
CA LEU A 128 17.34 20.77 2.49
C LEU A 128 18.65 21.52 2.19
N LYS A 129 18.62 22.58 1.37
CA LYS A 129 19.80 23.41 1.11
C LYS A 129 20.32 24.12 2.39
N ALA A 130 19.40 24.52 3.27
CA ALA A 130 19.79 25.08 4.57
C ALA A 130 20.45 24.05 5.51
N TYR A 131 20.01 22.79 5.45
CA TYR A 131 20.64 21.70 6.22
C TYR A 131 21.99 21.25 5.66
N PHE A 132 22.19 21.36 4.33
CA PHE A 132 23.36 20.85 3.63
C PHE A 132 23.99 21.95 2.74
N PRO A 133 24.61 22.97 3.34
CA PRO A 133 25.33 23.97 2.59
C PRO A 133 26.53 23.35 1.87
N GLY A 134 26.66 23.64 0.57
CA GLY A 134 27.67 23.05 -0.32
C GLY A 134 27.14 21.89 -1.19
N ASP A 135 25.97 21.35 -0.91
CA ASP A 135 25.32 20.29 -1.70
C ASP A 135 24.12 20.80 -2.54
N GLU A 136 23.97 22.12 -2.74
CA GLU A 136 22.80 22.72 -3.41
C GLU A 136 22.59 22.18 -4.82
N ALA A 137 23.67 21.99 -5.56
CA ALA A 137 23.64 21.45 -6.92
C ALA A 137 23.16 19.98 -6.93
N ALA A 138 23.57 19.19 -5.95
CA ALA A 138 23.13 17.80 -5.80
C ALA A 138 21.65 17.73 -5.46
N ILE A 139 21.15 18.60 -4.57
CA ILE A 139 19.74 18.71 -4.21
C ILE A 139 18.91 19.09 -5.43
N ASP A 140 19.32 20.08 -6.22
CA ASP A 140 18.63 20.46 -7.46
C ASP A 140 18.63 19.34 -8.49
N GLY A 141 19.76 18.65 -8.66
CA GLY A 141 19.92 17.48 -9.52
C GLY A 141 18.98 16.33 -9.11
N TYR A 142 18.88 16.08 -7.81
CA TYR A 142 17.97 15.06 -7.26
C TYR A 142 16.51 15.33 -7.63
N PHE A 143 15.98 16.52 -7.35
CA PHE A 143 14.58 16.83 -7.68
C PHE A 143 14.33 16.88 -9.18
N THR A 144 15.33 17.24 -9.99
CA THR A 144 15.27 17.14 -11.44
C THR A 144 15.12 15.68 -11.89
N ALA A 145 15.91 14.77 -11.32
CA ALA A 145 15.84 13.34 -11.61
C ALA A 145 14.49 12.73 -11.15
N VAL A 146 13.99 13.09 -9.96
CA VAL A 146 12.69 12.67 -9.46
C VAL A 146 11.57 13.07 -10.43
N ARG A 147 11.50 14.35 -10.83
CA ARG A 147 10.49 14.84 -11.77
C ARG A 147 10.56 14.13 -13.13
N ALA A 148 11.77 13.90 -13.63
CA ALA A 148 11.98 13.22 -14.91
C ALA A 148 11.55 11.74 -14.86
N ALA A 149 11.82 11.04 -13.74
CA ALA A 149 11.38 9.65 -13.53
C ALA A 149 9.84 9.56 -13.47
N VAL A 150 9.20 10.45 -12.70
CA VAL A 150 7.73 10.52 -12.60
C VAL A 150 7.11 10.84 -13.96
N ALA A 151 7.61 11.84 -14.69
CA ALA A 151 7.10 12.18 -16.02
C ALA A 151 7.26 11.05 -17.04
N GLY A 152 8.36 10.28 -16.94
CA GLY A 152 8.61 9.11 -17.80
C GLY A 152 7.63 7.96 -17.58
N SER A 153 6.97 7.90 -16.43
CA SER A 153 6.08 6.79 -16.06
C SER A 153 4.77 6.74 -16.83
N GLN A 154 4.28 7.87 -17.32
CA GLN A 154 2.97 7.95 -18.00
C GLN A 154 2.90 7.00 -19.20
N LEU A 155 3.90 7.04 -20.08
CA LEU A 155 3.98 6.17 -21.25
C LEU A 155 4.26 4.71 -20.88
N PHE A 156 5.06 4.49 -19.83
CA PHE A 156 5.33 3.15 -19.31
C PHE A 156 4.05 2.46 -18.83
N PHE A 157 3.23 3.13 -18.03
CA PHE A 157 1.97 2.54 -17.56
C PHE A 157 0.90 2.49 -18.65
N ALA A 158 0.87 3.44 -19.59
CA ALA A 158 0.01 3.34 -20.76
C ALA A 158 0.30 2.07 -21.57
N ASP A 159 1.58 1.71 -21.80
CA ASP A 159 1.98 0.46 -22.42
C ASP A 159 1.44 -0.78 -21.69
N ARG A 160 1.42 -0.75 -20.33
CA ARG A 160 0.90 -1.86 -19.53
C ARG A 160 -0.61 -2.13 -19.76
N ALA A 161 -1.40 -1.12 -20.09
CA ALA A 161 -2.82 -1.26 -20.39
C ALA A 161 -3.10 -1.70 -21.83
N MET A 162 -2.12 -1.59 -22.75
CA MET A 162 -2.28 -1.94 -24.16
C MET A 162 -2.39 -3.46 -24.40
N PRO A 163 -2.98 -3.90 -25.53
CA PRO A 163 -2.90 -5.27 -25.99
C PRO A 163 -1.43 -5.73 -26.20
N ALA A 164 -1.15 -7.01 -25.93
CA ALA A 164 0.22 -7.54 -25.95
C ALA A 164 0.95 -7.32 -27.28
N LEU A 165 0.26 -7.48 -28.42
CA LEU A 165 0.85 -7.26 -29.75
C LEU A 165 1.25 -5.80 -29.97
N VAL A 166 0.41 -4.85 -29.55
CA VAL A 166 0.72 -3.41 -29.63
C VAL A 166 1.92 -3.08 -28.75
N SER A 167 1.91 -3.57 -27.52
CA SER A 167 3.01 -3.41 -26.56
C SER A 167 4.33 -4.07 -27.04
N ALA A 168 4.27 -5.16 -27.79
CA ALA A 168 5.47 -5.80 -28.35
C ALA A 168 6.19 -4.86 -29.34
N VAL A 169 5.43 -4.11 -30.14
CA VAL A 169 5.99 -3.21 -31.15
C VAL A 169 6.32 -1.83 -30.57
N ALA A 170 5.37 -1.18 -29.89
CA ALA A 170 5.53 0.18 -29.38
C ALA A 170 6.23 0.27 -28.03
N GLY A 171 6.14 -0.79 -27.23
CA GLY A 171 6.60 -0.82 -25.84
C GLY A 171 8.07 -0.45 -25.64
N PRO A 172 9.04 -0.93 -26.44
CA PRO A 172 10.45 -0.54 -26.28
C PRO A 172 10.66 0.98 -26.32
N LEU A 173 9.94 1.70 -27.19
CA LEU A 173 10.01 3.16 -27.26
C LEU A 173 9.29 3.84 -26.08
N LEU A 174 8.09 3.38 -25.76
CA LEU A 174 7.26 3.96 -24.69
C LEU A 174 7.92 3.83 -23.31
N ARG A 175 8.61 2.73 -23.06
CA ARG A 175 9.26 2.44 -21.77
C ARG A 175 10.63 3.10 -21.61
N ARG A 176 11.29 3.54 -22.68
CA ARG A 176 12.70 3.99 -22.67
C ARG A 176 12.99 5.08 -21.65
N ARG A 177 12.13 6.11 -21.58
CA ARG A 177 12.33 7.26 -20.66
C ARG A 177 12.23 6.84 -19.20
N PHE A 178 11.29 5.99 -18.88
CA PHE A 178 11.08 5.49 -17.53
C PHE A 178 12.21 4.53 -17.11
N LEU A 179 12.57 3.58 -17.96
CA LEU A 179 13.61 2.58 -17.66
C LEU A 179 15.00 3.22 -17.45
N LYS A 180 15.27 4.39 -18.00
CA LYS A 180 16.50 5.15 -17.69
C LYS A 180 16.71 5.34 -16.18
N TYR A 181 15.63 5.48 -15.43
CA TYR A 181 15.63 5.66 -13.97
C TYR A 181 15.25 4.37 -13.24
N ALA A 182 14.30 3.61 -13.76
CA ALA A 182 13.82 2.39 -13.11
C ALA A 182 14.86 1.26 -13.09
N ASP A 183 15.79 1.23 -14.04
CA ASP A 183 16.87 0.23 -14.15
C ASP A 183 18.04 0.49 -13.19
N ARG A 184 18.05 1.63 -12.50
CA ARG A 184 19.08 2.00 -11.54
C ARG A 184 18.53 1.94 -10.13
N THR A 185 19.40 1.54 -9.18
CA THR A 185 19.03 1.64 -7.78
C THR A 185 19.01 3.11 -7.31
N THR A 186 18.26 3.38 -6.24
CA THR A 186 18.20 4.71 -5.62
C THR A 186 19.61 5.19 -5.24
N ARG A 187 20.42 4.32 -4.63
CA ARG A 187 21.79 4.62 -4.27
C ARG A 187 22.65 4.99 -5.48
N GLN A 188 22.59 4.22 -6.57
CA GLN A 188 23.36 4.51 -7.80
C GLN A 188 23.03 5.87 -8.41
N VAL A 189 21.80 6.33 -8.32
CA VAL A 189 21.43 7.67 -8.81
C VAL A 189 21.96 8.75 -7.89
N LEU A 190 21.81 8.60 -6.58
CA LEU A 190 22.22 9.60 -5.60
C LEU A 190 23.75 9.74 -5.49
N GLU A 191 24.49 8.62 -5.51
CA GLU A 191 25.97 8.65 -5.52
C GLU A 191 26.56 9.27 -6.79
N GLY A 192 25.78 9.32 -7.87
CA GLY A 192 26.12 10.09 -9.07
C GLY A 192 25.93 11.60 -8.92
N LEU A 193 25.29 12.07 -7.85
CA LEU A 193 25.01 13.47 -7.58
C LEU A 193 25.85 14.04 -6.43
N THR A 194 26.11 13.24 -5.38
CA THR A 194 26.85 13.68 -4.19
C THR A 194 27.62 12.53 -3.54
N ARG A 195 28.68 12.87 -2.79
CA ARG A 195 29.42 11.96 -1.90
C ARG A 195 28.95 12.07 -0.44
N ASN A 196 28.10 13.03 -0.12
CA ASN A 196 27.60 13.27 1.23
C ASN A 196 26.61 12.16 1.65
N GLN A 197 27.08 11.20 2.43
CA GLN A 197 26.27 10.05 2.87
C GLN A 197 25.11 10.49 3.77
N ARG A 198 25.30 11.56 4.56
CA ARG A 198 24.23 12.11 5.41
C ARG A 198 23.10 12.70 4.57
N LEU A 199 23.43 13.45 3.51
CA LEU A 199 22.43 13.95 2.56
C LEU A 199 21.70 12.79 1.87
N ILE A 200 22.43 11.76 1.41
CA ILE A 200 21.82 10.59 0.79
C ILE A 200 20.82 9.93 1.76
N ALA A 201 21.20 9.75 3.03
CA ALA A 201 20.33 9.15 4.03
C ALA A 201 19.07 10.00 4.30
N VAL A 202 19.20 11.32 4.37
CA VAL A 202 18.06 12.21 4.54
C VAL A 202 17.14 12.14 3.33
N LEU A 203 17.67 12.25 2.09
CA LEU A 203 16.87 12.18 0.86
C LEU A 203 16.13 10.84 0.70
N THR A 204 16.67 9.78 1.28
CA THR A 204 16.06 8.43 1.24
C THR A 204 15.28 8.07 2.50
N GLY A 205 15.09 9.03 3.40
CA GLY A 205 14.46 8.80 4.72
C GLY A 205 12.99 8.33 4.69
N GLN A 206 12.36 8.25 3.53
CA GLN A 206 11.02 7.67 3.35
C GLN A 206 11.07 6.28 2.68
N TYR A 207 12.23 5.57 2.68
CA TYR A 207 12.33 4.28 2.00
C TYR A 207 11.41 3.20 2.62
N GLY A 208 11.01 3.38 3.86
CA GLY A 208 10.02 2.51 4.52
C GLY A 208 8.68 2.46 3.79
N ASP A 209 8.28 3.51 3.07
CA ASP A 209 7.04 3.55 2.27
C ASP A 209 7.03 2.54 1.09
N TYR A 210 8.17 1.98 0.73
CA TYR A 210 8.28 0.92 -0.28
C TYR A 210 9.13 -0.29 0.17
N GLY A 211 9.68 -0.26 1.40
CA GLY A 211 10.24 -1.39 2.13
C GLY A 211 11.67 -1.79 1.78
N LEU A 212 12.29 -1.22 0.75
CA LEU A 212 13.64 -1.58 0.32
C LEU A 212 14.65 -0.45 0.57
N PRO A 213 15.82 -0.76 1.16
CA PRO A 213 16.89 0.23 1.31
C PRO A 213 17.40 0.73 -0.05
N PRO A 214 18.09 1.91 -0.09
CA PRO A 214 18.46 2.57 -1.33
C PRO A 214 19.30 1.75 -2.31
N ALA A 215 20.11 0.81 -1.83
CA ALA A 215 20.94 -0.04 -2.69
C ALA A 215 20.14 -1.11 -3.46
N GLU A 216 18.92 -1.43 -3.02
CA GLU A 216 18.08 -2.46 -3.63
C GLU A 216 16.87 -1.88 -4.38
N SER A 217 16.33 -0.76 -3.88
CA SER A 217 15.14 -0.13 -4.46
C SER A 217 15.42 0.49 -5.81
N SER A 218 14.47 0.36 -6.75
CA SER A 218 14.49 1.14 -7.99
C SER A 218 14.33 2.63 -7.70
N PHE A 219 15.17 3.47 -8.32
CA PHE A 219 15.03 4.91 -8.20
C PHE A 219 13.66 5.43 -8.67
N ALA A 220 13.02 4.75 -9.63
CA ALA A 220 11.69 5.14 -10.07
C ALA A 220 10.66 5.00 -8.94
N MET A 221 10.74 3.94 -8.11
CA MET A 221 9.84 3.78 -6.97
C MET A 221 10.09 4.87 -5.92
N HIS A 222 11.35 5.14 -5.58
CA HIS A 222 11.73 6.23 -4.71
C HIS A 222 11.19 7.59 -5.23
N ALA A 223 11.34 7.84 -6.52
CA ALA A 223 10.85 9.06 -7.16
C ALA A 223 9.31 9.20 -7.08
N PHE A 224 8.57 8.10 -7.17
CA PHE A 224 7.11 8.12 -6.98
C PHE A 224 6.74 8.55 -5.57
N VAL A 225 7.37 7.98 -4.54
CA VAL A 225 7.10 8.34 -3.14
C VAL A 225 7.46 9.80 -2.90
N THR A 226 8.66 10.24 -3.28
CA THR A 226 9.06 11.64 -3.12
C THR A 226 8.12 12.60 -3.85
N GLY A 227 7.76 12.29 -5.10
CA GLY A 227 6.86 13.10 -5.91
C GLY A 227 5.44 13.16 -5.36
N HIS A 228 4.99 12.07 -4.75
CA HIS A 228 3.66 11.95 -4.14
C HIS A 228 3.44 12.96 -3.02
N TYR A 229 4.48 13.28 -2.24
CA TYR A 229 4.42 14.19 -1.10
C TYR A 229 4.89 15.61 -1.39
N PHE A 230 5.09 16.02 -2.64
CA PHE A 230 5.45 17.41 -2.95
C PHE A 230 4.42 18.43 -2.46
N GLY A 231 3.14 18.09 -2.49
CA GLY A 231 2.05 18.93 -1.98
C GLY A 231 1.85 18.85 -0.46
N GLY A 232 2.57 17.95 0.22
CA GLY A 232 2.39 17.63 1.64
C GLY A 232 1.68 16.30 1.88
N GLY A 233 1.40 16.01 3.16
CA GLY A 233 0.67 14.83 3.61
C GLY A 233 -0.76 15.17 3.99
N TYR A 234 -1.67 14.22 3.76
CA TYR A 234 -3.10 14.32 4.08
C TYR A 234 -3.57 13.02 4.74
N TYR A 235 -4.63 13.12 5.52
CA TYR A 235 -5.23 11.99 6.19
C TYR A 235 -6.74 11.91 5.91
N PRO A 236 -7.33 10.71 5.70
CA PRO A 236 -8.76 10.59 5.44
C PRO A 236 -9.58 10.94 6.68
N VAL A 237 -10.50 11.88 6.55
CA VAL A 237 -11.38 12.29 7.66
C VAL A 237 -12.28 11.13 8.07
N GLY A 238 -12.20 10.74 9.34
CA GLY A 238 -12.91 9.60 9.90
C GLY A 238 -12.14 8.28 9.82
N GLY A 239 -10.83 8.32 9.52
CA GLY A 239 -9.93 7.18 9.45
C GLY A 239 -9.92 6.46 8.10
N ALA A 240 -8.94 5.56 7.89
CA ALA A 240 -8.75 4.87 6.61
C ALA A 240 -9.94 4.01 6.18
N GLY A 241 -10.67 3.44 7.12
CA GLY A 241 -11.87 2.65 6.81
C GLY A 241 -12.94 3.40 6.02
N ARG A 242 -12.90 4.76 6.02
CA ARG A 242 -13.79 5.60 5.21
C ARG A 242 -13.56 5.44 3.70
N ILE A 243 -12.37 5.02 3.29
CA ILE A 243 -12.04 4.84 1.85
C ILE A 243 -12.94 3.77 1.23
N ALA A 244 -12.91 2.55 1.75
CA ALA A 244 -13.77 1.47 1.25
C ALA A 244 -15.25 1.78 1.44
N ALA A 245 -15.59 2.40 2.57
CA ALA A 245 -16.93 2.82 2.92
C ALA A 245 -17.54 3.82 1.92
N ALA A 246 -16.72 4.73 1.38
CA ALA A 246 -17.15 5.71 0.40
C ALA A 246 -17.22 5.15 -1.04
N ILE A 247 -16.42 4.12 -1.36
CA ILE A 247 -16.41 3.50 -2.69
C ILE A 247 -17.57 2.51 -2.88
N ALA A 248 -17.92 1.74 -1.85
CA ALA A 248 -18.92 0.68 -1.97
C ALA A 248 -20.30 1.16 -2.49
N PRO A 249 -20.85 2.31 -2.06
CA PRO A 249 -22.11 2.83 -2.61
C PRO A 249 -22.08 3.07 -4.11
N VAL A 250 -20.94 3.48 -4.67
CA VAL A 250 -20.77 3.69 -6.12
C VAL A 250 -20.91 2.38 -6.90
N ILE A 251 -20.38 1.30 -6.37
CA ILE A 251 -20.52 -0.06 -6.96
C ILE A 251 -21.96 -0.53 -6.85
N GLN A 252 -22.60 -0.32 -5.69
CA GLN A 252 -23.97 -0.73 -5.42
C GLN A 252 -24.99 0.04 -6.28
N ALA A 253 -24.75 1.32 -6.54
CA ALA A 253 -25.63 2.15 -7.40
C ALA A 253 -25.75 1.60 -8.82
N ALA A 254 -24.74 0.87 -9.32
CA ALA A 254 -24.78 0.17 -10.61
C ALA A 254 -25.32 -1.28 -10.51
N GLY A 255 -25.95 -1.64 -9.41
CA GLY A 255 -26.47 -3.00 -9.16
C GLY A 255 -25.40 -4.02 -8.77
N GLY A 256 -24.17 -3.58 -8.49
CA GLY A 256 -23.08 -4.42 -7.98
C GLY A 256 -23.20 -4.69 -6.48
N ALA A 257 -22.28 -5.47 -5.94
CA ALA A 257 -22.21 -5.78 -4.51
C ALA A 257 -20.77 -5.88 -4.00
N VAL A 258 -20.55 -5.54 -2.73
CA VAL A 258 -19.31 -5.80 -1.99
C VAL A 258 -19.64 -6.77 -0.86
N VAL A 259 -19.11 -7.98 -0.97
CA VAL A 259 -19.42 -9.11 -0.08
C VAL A 259 -18.18 -9.49 0.71
N VAL A 260 -18.28 -9.48 2.03
CA VAL A 260 -17.24 -9.86 2.99
C VAL A 260 -17.46 -11.26 3.52
N ASP A 261 -16.51 -11.84 4.26
CA ASP A 261 -16.50 -13.25 4.65
C ASP A 261 -16.62 -14.19 3.43
N ALA A 262 -16.17 -13.75 2.27
CA ALA A 262 -16.38 -14.36 0.96
C ALA A 262 -15.06 -14.85 0.36
N GLU A 263 -14.43 -15.86 1.00
CA GLU A 263 -13.18 -16.43 0.50
C GLU A 263 -13.40 -17.19 -0.82
N VAL A 264 -12.63 -16.80 -1.83
CA VAL A 264 -12.52 -17.52 -3.11
C VAL A 264 -11.47 -18.62 -2.97
N ALA A 265 -11.87 -19.86 -3.25
CA ALA A 265 -10.96 -21.01 -3.26
C ALA A 265 -10.18 -21.13 -4.57
N GLU A 266 -10.86 -20.85 -5.70
CA GLU A 266 -10.34 -21.15 -7.03
C GLU A 266 -10.96 -20.22 -8.08
N ILE A 267 -10.17 -19.85 -9.10
CA ILE A 267 -10.65 -19.25 -10.34
C ILE A 267 -11.04 -20.39 -11.29
N VAL A 268 -12.33 -20.45 -11.63
CA VAL A 268 -12.88 -21.49 -12.52
C VAL A 268 -12.43 -21.23 -13.94
N VAL A 269 -11.77 -22.23 -14.55
CA VAL A 269 -11.25 -22.17 -15.91
C VAL A 269 -11.93 -23.21 -16.77
N GLU A 270 -12.48 -22.80 -17.91
CA GLU A 270 -13.03 -23.67 -18.93
C GLU A 270 -12.25 -23.47 -20.23
N GLY A 271 -11.59 -24.53 -20.70
CA GLY A 271 -10.70 -24.47 -21.85
C GLY A 271 -9.53 -23.50 -21.63
N ARG A 272 -9.57 -22.34 -22.26
CA ARG A 272 -8.52 -21.31 -22.22
C ARG A 272 -8.98 -20.01 -21.54
N ARG A 273 -10.09 -20.04 -20.79
CA ARG A 273 -10.76 -18.85 -20.27
C ARG A 273 -11.15 -19.02 -18.81
N ALA A 274 -10.91 -17.98 -18.00
CA ALA A 274 -11.54 -17.82 -16.71
C ALA A 274 -13.01 -17.44 -16.91
N VAL A 275 -13.92 -18.17 -16.25
CA VAL A 275 -15.37 -18.02 -16.40
C VAL A 275 -16.10 -17.74 -15.10
N GLY A 276 -15.37 -17.61 -14.00
CA GLY A 276 -15.92 -17.33 -12.67
C GLY A 276 -14.98 -17.75 -11.55
N VAL A 277 -15.54 -17.90 -10.37
CA VAL A 277 -14.82 -18.31 -9.15
C VAL A 277 -15.61 -19.37 -8.39
N ARG A 278 -14.90 -20.23 -7.64
CA ARG A 278 -15.44 -21.17 -6.68
C ARG A 278 -15.25 -20.63 -5.27
N MET A 279 -16.32 -20.64 -4.48
CA MET A 279 -16.29 -20.19 -3.10
C MET A 279 -15.71 -21.27 -2.17
N ALA A 280 -14.90 -20.85 -1.18
CA ALA A 280 -14.29 -21.77 -0.24
C ALA A 280 -15.30 -22.36 0.77
N ALA A 281 -16.32 -21.60 1.13
CA ALA A 281 -17.23 -21.95 2.20
C ALA A 281 -18.17 -23.13 1.85
N ASP A 282 -18.63 -23.22 0.61
CA ASP A 282 -19.69 -24.15 0.20
C ASP A 282 -19.49 -24.74 -1.22
N GLY A 283 -18.39 -24.39 -1.90
CA GLY A 283 -18.12 -24.84 -3.26
C GLY A 283 -18.96 -24.19 -4.35
N THR A 284 -19.83 -23.24 -4.00
CA THR A 284 -20.69 -22.53 -4.97
C THR A 284 -19.83 -21.89 -6.06
N VAL A 285 -20.24 -22.06 -7.32
CA VAL A 285 -19.57 -21.42 -8.47
C VAL A 285 -20.36 -20.17 -8.87
N LEU A 286 -19.70 -19.02 -8.76
CA LEU A 286 -20.21 -17.75 -9.25
C LEU A 286 -19.58 -17.45 -10.61
N ARG A 287 -20.41 -17.18 -11.63
CA ARG A 287 -19.95 -17.00 -13.02
C ARG A 287 -19.96 -15.54 -13.44
N ALA A 288 -18.93 -15.15 -14.19
CA ALA A 288 -18.84 -13.87 -14.88
C ALA A 288 -17.88 -13.98 -16.08
N PRO A 289 -18.11 -13.22 -17.17
CA PRO A 289 -17.22 -13.21 -18.34
C PRO A 289 -15.84 -12.57 -18.06
N VAL A 290 -15.73 -11.80 -16.97
CA VAL A 290 -14.49 -11.13 -16.53
C VAL A 290 -14.25 -11.45 -15.06
N VAL A 291 -13.05 -11.94 -14.75
CA VAL A 291 -12.54 -12.12 -13.37
C VAL A 291 -11.33 -11.19 -13.20
N VAL A 292 -11.35 -10.38 -12.16
CA VAL A 292 -10.26 -9.48 -11.78
C VAL A 292 -9.69 -9.95 -10.44
N SER A 293 -8.39 -10.16 -10.35
CA SER A 293 -7.76 -10.52 -9.09
C SER A 293 -6.97 -9.34 -8.50
N ASP A 294 -7.37 -8.93 -7.29
CA ASP A 294 -6.67 -8.00 -6.39
C ASP A 294 -6.00 -8.76 -5.22
N ALA A 295 -5.92 -10.09 -5.33
CA ALA A 295 -5.32 -10.94 -4.29
C ALA A 295 -3.78 -10.97 -4.31
N GLY A 296 -3.15 -10.19 -5.20
CA GLY A 296 -1.72 -10.25 -5.50
C GLY A 296 -1.36 -11.39 -6.47
N VAL A 297 -0.27 -11.20 -7.22
CA VAL A 297 0.13 -12.18 -8.26
C VAL A 297 0.53 -13.52 -7.67
N GLY A 298 1.17 -13.52 -6.48
CA GLY A 298 1.56 -14.73 -5.77
C GLY A 298 0.35 -15.62 -5.46
N ASN A 299 -0.68 -15.07 -4.85
CA ASN A 299 -1.93 -15.79 -4.56
C ASN A 299 -2.68 -16.15 -5.85
N THR A 300 -2.74 -15.23 -6.81
CA THR A 300 -3.49 -15.45 -8.05
C THR A 300 -2.92 -16.64 -8.83
N PHE A 301 -1.62 -16.62 -9.10
CA PHE A 301 -0.99 -17.63 -9.95
C PHE A 301 -0.54 -18.88 -9.17
N GLY A 302 -0.17 -18.71 -7.91
CA GLY A 302 0.32 -19.82 -7.08
C GLY A 302 -0.76 -20.61 -6.36
N ARG A 303 -1.98 -20.01 -6.19
CA ARG A 303 -3.04 -20.64 -5.39
C ARG A 303 -4.41 -20.65 -6.08
N LEU A 304 -4.87 -19.51 -6.65
CA LEU A 304 -6.25 -19.37 -7.13
C LEU A 304 -6.46 -19.94 -8.53
N VAL A 305 -5.46 -19.86 -9.43
CA VAL A 305 -5.51 -20.51 -10.73
C VAL A 305 -5.18 -21.99 -10.55
N PRO A 306 -5.93 -22.94 -11.17
CA PRO A 306 -5.59 -24.35 -11.12
C PRO A 306 -4.14 -24.60 -11.54
N ARG A 307 -3.44 -25.48 -10.83
CA ARG A 307 -1.99 -25.66 -10.96
C ARG A 307 -1.55 -26.05 -12.37
N ASP A 308 -2.25 -26.98 -12.99
CA ASP A 308 -2.00 -27.42 -14.37
C ASP A 308 -2.15 -26.28 -15.39
N VAL A 309 -3.14 -25.41 -15.18
CA VAL A 309 -3.34 -24.19 -15.99
C VAL A 309 -2.20 -23.20 -15.75
N ALA A 310 -1.81 -22.99 -14.49
CA ALA A 310 -0.75 -22.07 -14.14
C ALA A 310 0.61 -22.51 -14.72
N GLU A 311 0.94 -23.78 -14.64
CA GLU A 311 2.12 -24.39 -15.25
C GLU A 311 2.08 -24.31 -16.79
N GLY A 312 1.00 -24.77 -17.41
CA GLY A 312 0.83 -24.79 -18.87
C GLY A 312 0.79 -23.41 -19.53
N ARG A 313 0.58 -22.34 -18.75
CA ARG A 313 0.60 -20.92 -19.19
C ARG A 313 1.87 -20.19 -18.82
N GLY A 314 2.83 -20.82 -18.17
CA GLY A 314 4.06 -20.21 -17.70
C GLY A 314 3.87 -19.19 -16.56
N LEU A 315 2.73 -19.21 -15.85
CA LEU A 315 2.45 -18.25 -14.77
C LEU A 315 3.37 -18.47 -13.57
N LEU A 316 3.66 -19.73 -13.23
CA LEU A 316 4.59 -20.07 -12.15
C LEU A 316 6.04 -19.70 -12.50
N ALA A 317 6.45 -19.86 -13.77
CA ALA A 317 7.76 -19.41 -14.23
C ALA A 317 7.91 -17.89 -14.15
N ASN A 318 6.83 -17.13 -14.38
CA ASN A 318 6.82 -15.69 -14.19
C ASN A 318 7.00 -15.32 -12.71
N LEU A 319 6.30 -16.00 -11.78
CA LEU A 319 6.47 -15.76 -10.34
C LEU A 319 7.90 -15.95 -9.86
N ALA A 320 8.63 -16.90 -10.43
CA ALA A 320 10.03 -17.15 -10.08
C ALA A 320 10.99 -15.98 -10.42
N GLN A 321 10.55 -15.02 -11.24
CA GLN A 321 11.35 -13.86 -11.66
C GLN A 321 11.22 -12.65 -10.72
N VAL A 322 10.33 -12.72 -9.75
CA VAL A 322 10.04 -11.65 -8.79
C VAL A 322 10.12 -12.18 -7.37
N ARG A 323 10.38 -11.31 -6.43
CA ARG A 323 10.36 -11.72 -5.02
C ARG A 323 9.27 -10.96 -4.25
N PRO A 324 8.66 -11.60 -3.24
CA PRO A 324 7.75 -10.94 -2.33
C PRO A 324 8.51 -9.90 -1.48
N SER A 325 7.83 -8.83 -1.09
CA SER A 325 8.39 -7.82 -0.20
C SER A 325 8.55 -8.32 1.22
N HIS A 326 9.30 -7.57 2.04
CA HIS A 326 9.43 -7.86 3.46
C HIS A 326 8.09 -7.73 4.19
N GLY A 327 7.95 -8.48 5.28
CA GLY A 327 6.93 -8.26 6.29
C GLY A 327 7.30 -7.11 7.22
N HIS A 328 6.42 -6.82 8.18
CA HIS A 328 6.59 -5.74 9.14
C HIS A 328 6.05 -6.12 10.51
N LEU A 329 6.49 -5.37 11.52
CA LEU A 329 5.83 -5.25 12.81
C LEU A 329 5.06 -3.94 12.81
N CYS A 330 3.85 -3.94 13.34
CA CYS A 330 3.13 -2.71 13.67
C CYS A 330 2.63 -2.79 15.11
N LEU A 331 3.12 -1.89 15.94
CA LEU A 331 2.64 -1.71 17.31
C LEU A 331 1.54 -0.67 17.33
N TYR A 332 0.35 -1.08 17.73
CA TYR A 332 -0.82 -0.23 17.92
C TYR A 332 -0.91 0.18 19.39
N VAL A 333 -0.81 1.49 19.64
CA VAL A 333 -0.81 2.06 20.99
C VAL A 333 -2.06 2.90 21.20
N GLY A 334 -2.79 2.60 22.27
CA GLY A 334 -3.92 3.40 22.77
C GLY A 334 -3.50 4.18 24.01
N LEU A 335 -3.88 5.44 24.07
CA LEU A 335 -3.52 6.36 25.13
C LEU A 335 -4.77 6.94 25.81
N GLN A 336 -4.73 7.06 27.13
CA GLN A 336 -5.64 7.93 27.86
C GLN A 336 -5.24 9.38 27.58
N HIS A 337 -6.21 10.27 27.50
CA HIS A 337 -6.10 11.67 27.05
C HIS A 337 -6.13 11.84 25.53
N THR A 338 -6.50 13.04 25.11
CA THR A 338 -6.57 13.42 23.70
C THR A 338 -5.18 13.67 23.09
N ALA A 339 -5.10 13.64 21.79
CA ALA A 339 -3.87 13.99 21.07
C ALA A 339 -3.42 15.45 21.40
N ALA A 340 -4.37 16.36 21.59
CA ALA A 340 -4.10 17.76 21.95
C ALA A 340 -3.52 17.89 23.37
N GLU A 341 -4.11 17.22 24.36
CA GLU A 341 -3.61 17.21 25.75
C GLU A 341 -2.20 16.61 25.85
N LEU A 342 -1.90 15.62 25.03
CA LEU A 342 -0.58 14.98 24.96
C LEU A 342 0.42 15.74 24.08
N GLY A 343 -0.01 16.79 23.37
CA GLY A 343 0.84 17.51 22.42
C GLY A 343 1.37 16.64 21.28
N LEU A 344 0.58 15.67 20.82
CA LEU A 344 1.00 14.79 19.74
C LEU A 344 1.04 15.55 18.41
N PRO A 345 2.13 15.41 17.60
CA PRO A 345 2.24 16.10 16.33
C PRO A 345 1.39 15.43 15.26
N ARG A 346 1.05 16.18 14.20
CA ARG A 346 0.50 15.60 12.96
C ARG A 346 1.58 15.00 12.06
N ALA A 347 2.81 15.53 12.16
CA ALA A 347 3.96 15.03 11.40
C ALA A 347 4.36 13.62 11.87
N ASN A 348 4.67 12.73 10.94
CA ASN A 348 5.24 11.43 11.26
C ASN A 348 6.73 11.54 11.59
N TYR A 349 7.26 10.56 12.30
CA TYR A 349 8.70 10.41 12.52
C TYR A 349 9.23 9.17 11.80
N TRP A 350 10.32 9.36 11.04
CA TRP A 350 11.12 8.32 10.43
C TRP A 350 12.46 8.26 11.17
N VAL A 351 12.61 7.33 12.11
CA VAL A 351 13.74 7.29 13.04
C VAL A 351 14.72 6.22 12.62
N TYR A 352 15.97 6.63 12.39
CA TYR A 352 17.09 5.79 11.98
C TYR A 352 18.22 5.86 13.01
N PRO A 353 18.93 4.74 13.28
CA PRO A 353 20.05 4.74 14.22
C PRO A 353 21.25 5.56 13.70
N HIS A 354 21.50 5.53 12.41
CA HIS A 354 22.58 6.23 11.71
C HIS A 354 22.29 6.35 10.20
N GLU A 355 23.15 7.04 9.45
CA GLU A 355 22.97 7.31 8.01
C GLU A 355 23.21 6.10 7.08
N GLN A 356 23.75 5.00 7.56
CA GLN A 356 24.05 3.80 6.76
C GLN A 356 22.82 2.85 6.77
N HIS A 357 21.77 3.20 6.02
CA HIS A 357 20.49 2.46 6.04
C HIS A 357 20.66 0.97 5.71
N GLU A 358 21.46 0.62 4.69
CA GLU A 358 21.67 -0.77 4.31
C GLU A 358 22.36 -1.58 5.41
N ARG A 359 23.33 -0.95 6.08
CA ARG A 359 24.04 -1.59 7.19
C ARG A 359 23.09 -1.82 8.36
N ALA A 360 22.28 -0.83 8.74
CA ALA A 360 21.29 -0.98 9.80
C ALA A 360 20.30 -2.12 9.50
N VAL A 361 19.82 -2.22 8.26
CA VAL A 361 18.93 -3.32 7.84
C VAL A 361 19.66 -4.66 7.91
N ALA A 362 20.88 -4.77 7.38
CA ALA A 362 21.64 -6.02 7.40
C ALA A 362 21.95 -6.50 8.81
N GLU A 363 22.38 -5.61 9.71
CA GLU A 363 22.64 -5.92 11.13
C GLU A 363 21.38 -6.44 11.83
N TYR A 364 20.24 -5.78 11.61
CA TYR A 364 18.96 -6.16 12.21
C TYR A 364 18.44 -7.50 11.67
N LEU A 365 18.57 -7.76 10.38
CA LEU A 365 18.15 -9.03 9.78
C LEU A 365 19.01 -10.21 10.27
N ALA A 366 20.28 -9.95 10.54
CA ALA A 366 21.22 -10.95 11.07
C ALA A 366 21.05 -11.21 12.58
N ASN A 367 20.63 -10.19 13.34
CA ASN A 367 20.48 -10.26 14.80
C ASN A 367 19.22 -9.50 15.24
N PRO A 368 18.17 -10.22 15.71
CA PRO A 368 16.94 -9.59 16.21
C PRO A 368 17.15 -8.59 17.37
N ASP A 369 18.27 -8.70 18.12
CA ASP A 369 18.60 -7.82 19.23
C ASP A 369 19.37 -6.55 18.80
N ALA A 370 19.81 -6.45 17.52
CA ALA A 370 20.42 -5.25 16.99
C ALA A 370 19.44 -4.05 17.03
N PRO A 371 19.92 -2.79 17.03
CA PRO A 371 19.06 -1.62 16.96
C PRO A 371 18.04 -1.73 15.83
N LEU A 372 16.83 -1.18 16.03
CA LEU A 372 15.82 -1.12 14.97
C LEU A 372 16.41 -0.37 13.75
N PRO A 373 16.31 -0.93 12.53
CA PRO A 373 16.90 -0.32 11.34
C PRO A 373 16.14 0.95 10.94
N LEU A 374 14.86 0.99 11.30
CA LEU A 374 13.99 2.14 11.28
C LEU A 374 12.88 1.97 12.29
N ALA A 375 12.36 3.07 12.85
CA ALA A 375 11.08 3.11 13.53
C ALA A 375 10.26 4.24 12.91
N TYR A 376 9.19 3.87 12.21
CA TYR A 376 8.22 4.84 11.71
C TYR A 376 7.15 5.04 12.78
N ILE A 377 6.91 6.28 13.18
CA ILE A 377 5.94 6.63 14.23
C ILE A 377 4.86 7.55 13.63
N SER A 378 3.62 7.11 13.69
CA SER A 378 2.46 7.78 13.15
C SER A 378 1.46 8.12 14.25
N PHE A 379 0.74 9.22 14.11
CA PHE A 379 -0.21 9.76 15.08
C PHE A 379 -1.62 9.94 14.47
N PRO A 380 -2.36 8.85 14.19
CA PRO A 380 -3.66 8.93 13.51
C PRO A 380 -4.65 9.87 14.20
N SER A 381 -4.75 9.80 15.52
CA SER A 381 -5.65 10.66 16.32
C SER A 381 -5.33 12.15 16.26
N ALA A 382 -4.07 12.53 15.97
CA ALA A 382 -3.69 13.93 15.81
C ALA A 382 -3.97 14.46 14.39
N LYS A 383 -4.09 13.56 13.41
CA LYS A 383 -4.32 13.88 11.99
C LYS A 383 -5.80 13.96 11.64
N ASP A 384 -6.62 13.09 12.25
CA ASP A 384 -8.06 13.01 11.98
C ASP A 384 -8.84 14.01 12.82
N PRO A 385 -9.42 15.08 12.24
CA PRO A 385 -10.20 16.07 12.99
C PRO A 385 -11.50 15.49 13.57
N ASP A 386 -11.94 14.31 13.11
CA ASP A 386 -13.14 13.63 13.60
C ASP A 386 -12.84 12.61 14.72
N PHE A 387 -11.57 12.39 15.06
CA PHE A 387 -11.17 11.35 16.00
C PHE A 387 -11.75 11.59 17.40
N GLU A 388 -11.59 12.79 17.95
CA GLU A 388 -12.07 13.16 19.29
C GLU A 388 -13.60 12.97 19.45
N ARG A 389 -14.38 13.29 18.40
CA ARG A 389 -15.83 13.08 18.41
C ARG A 389 -16.19 11.60 18.48
N ARG A 390 -15.39 10.72 17.83
CA ARG A 390 -15.62 9.26 17.77
C ARG A 390 -15.07 8.55 19.00
N HIS A 391 -13.98 9.05 19.59
CA HIS A 391 -13.23 8.45 20.68
C HIS A 391 -12.83 9.50 21.73
N PRO A 392 -13.80 10.06 22.50
CA PRO A 392 -13.54 11.15 23.45
C PRO A 392 -12.49 10.77 24.50
N GLY A 393 -11.56 11.68 24.78
CA GLY A 393 -10.52 11.50 25.79
C GLY A 393 -9.49 10.41 25.47
N ARG A 394 -9.32 10.07 24.18
CA ARG A 394 -8.42 9.01 23.72
C ARG A 394 -7.51 9.49 22.60
N ALA A 395 -6.33 8.86 22.48
CA ALA A 395 -5.45 9.03 21.34
C ALA A 395 -4.84 7.70 20.91
N THR A 396 -4.35 7.66 19.67
CA THR A 396 -3.70 6.49 19.09
C THR A 396 -2.37 6.84 18.44
N ILE A 397 -1.42 5.91 18.55
CA ILE A 397 -0.12 5.97 17.88
C ILE A 397 0.13 4.61 17.23
N GLU A 398 0.84 4.60 16.12
CA GLU A 398 1.31 3.40 15.45
C GLU A 398 2.83 3.47 15.28
N VAL A 399 3.51 2.37 15.59
CA VAL A 399 4.97 2.26 15.43
C VAL A 399 5.28 1.08 14.53
N VAL A 400 5.89 1.36 13.37
CA VAL A 400 6.17 0.34 12.34
C VAL A 400 7.67 0.15 12.16
N THR A 401 8.08 -1.12 12.02
CA THR A 401 9.43 -1.49 11.61
C THR A 401 9.43 -2.73 10.71
N LEU A 402 10.55 -3.02 10.07
CA LEU A 402 10.71 -4.23 9.24
C LEU A 402 10.66 -5.49 10.10
N ALA A 403 10.17 -6.59 9.51
CA ALA A 403 10.24 -7.91 10.12
C ALA A 403 10.39 -9.00 9.05
N PRO A 404 11.49 -9.77 9.07
CA PRO A 404 11.65 -10.87 8.13
C PRO A 404 10.73 -12.04 8.49
N TRP A 405 10.13 -12.66 7.48
CA TRP A 405 9.30 -13.84 7.65
C TRP A 405 10.02 -14.97 8.40
N ALA A 406 11.32 -15.15 8.17
CA ALA A 406 12.12 -16.21 8.78
C ALA A 406 12.05 -16.25 10.32
N TRP A 407 11.84 -15.09 10.98
CA TRP A 407 11.71 -15.07 12.45
C TRP A 407 10.39 -15.69 12.93
N PHE A 408 9.39 -15.77 12.07
CA PHE A 408 8.02 -16.19 12.40
C PHE A 408 7.60 -17.50 11.73
N GLU A 409 8.38 -18.00 10.78
CA GLU A 409 8.05 -19.11 9.89
C GLU A 409 7.69 -20.40 10.66
N ARG A 410 8.37 -20.66 11.79
CA ARG A 410 8.10 -21.84 12.61
C ARG A 410 6.67 -21.90 13.17
N TRP A 411 5.97 -20.76 13.25
CA TRP A 411 4.57 -20.68 13.69
C TRP A 411 3.57 -20.53 12.54
N ALA A 412 4.01 -20.61 11.28
CA ALA A 412 3.14 -20.37 10.12
C ALA A 412 1.89 -21.26 10.08
N GLY A 413 2.02 -22.54 10.49
CA GLY A 413 0.93 -23.51 10.55
C GLY A 413 0.03 -23.38 11.78
N THR A 414 0.29 -22.46 12.70
CA THR A 414 -0.46 -22.34 13.95
C THR A 414 -1.70 -21.47 13.79
N ARG A 415 -2.72 -21.75 14.61
CA ARG A 415 -3.96 -20.96 14.60
C ARG A 415 -3.73 -19.57 15.22
N TRP A 416 -4.32 -18.54 14.62
CA TRP A 416 -4.35 -17.19 15.18
C TRP A 416 -4.86 -17.18 16.63
N MET A 417 -4.22 -16.41 17.53
CA MET A 417 -4.40 -16.36 18.98
C MET A 417 -4.13 -17.70 19.74
N ARG A 418 -3.49 -18.69 19.11
CA ARG A 418 -3.12 -19.98 19.73
C ARG A 418 -1.77 -20.45 19.18
N ARG A 419 -0.72 -19.61 19.30
CA ARG A 419 0.60 -19.87 18.71
C ARG A 419 1.64 -20.40 19.71
N GLY A 420 1.29 -20.44 21.00
CA GLY A 420 2.16 -20.94 22.09
C GLY A 420 2.94 -19.83 22.81
N ASP A 421 3.45 -20.18 24.00
CA ASP A 421 4.09 -19.23 24.92
C ASP A 421 5.38 -18.62 24.37
N ASP A 422 6.13 -19.40 23.58
CA ASP A 422 7.36 -18.94 22.93
C ASP A 422 7.09 -17.83 21.87
N TYR A 423 5.96 -17.90 21.17
CA TYR A 423 5.53 -16.84 20.28
C TYR A 423 5.11 -15.58 21.05
N GLU A 424 4.35 -15.74 22.13
CA GLU A 424 3.91 -14.62 22.95
C GLU A 424 5.10 -13.95 23.67
N ALA A 425 6.11 -14.74 24.10
CA ALA A 425 7.35 -14.19 24.65
C ALA A 425 8.13 -13.34 23.63
N LEU A 426 8.28 -13.82 22.39
CA LEU A 426 8.89 -13.03 21.30
C LEU A 426 8.09 -11.75 21.03
N LYS A 427 6.76 -11.84 20.97
CA LYS A 427 5.90 -10.66 20.80
C LYS A 427 6.09 -9.65 21.92
N ALA A 428 6.17 -10.09 23.17
CA ALA A 428 6.38 -9.23 24.33
C ALA A 428 7.73 -8.51 24.25
N GLN A 429 8.80 -9.21 23.89
CA GLN A 429 10.13 -8.63 23.68
C GLN A 429 10.11 -7.55 22.59
N LEU A 430 9.55 -7.86 21.42
CA LEU A 430 9.45 -6.93 20.29
C LEU A 430 8.55 -5.72 20.62
N THR A 431 7.45 -5.94 21.35
CA THR A 431 6.59 -4.87 21.86
C THR A 431 7.37 -3.91 22.76
N GLY A 432 8.13 -4.42 23.71
CA GLY A 432 8.97 -3.62 24.61
C GLY A 432 9.93 -2.73 23.82
N ARG A 433 10.63 -3.27 22.83
CA ARG A 433 11.57 -2.52 21.99
C ARG A 433 10.92 -1.38 21.20
N LEU A 434 9.74 -1.63 20.64
CA LEU A 434 8.99 -0.58 19.92
C LEU A 434 8.43 0.49 20.87
N LEU A 435 8.00 0.11 22.07
CA LEU A 435 7.60 1.06 23.12
C LEU A 435 8.79 1.90 23.58
N ASP A 436 9.96 1.34 23.73
CA ASP A 436 11.17 2.08 24.09
C ASP A 436 11.53 3.10 23.00
N ALA A 437 11.48 2.71 21.72
CA ALA A 437 11.70 3.60 20.59
C ALA A 437 10.66 4.75 20.55
N LEU A 438 9.38 4.43 20.78
CA LEU A 438 8.33 5.44 20.90
C LEU A 438 8.62 6.41 22.03
N CYS A 439 8.84 5.89 23.26
CA CYS A 439 9.04 6.70 24.46
C CYS A 439 10.34 7.53 24.42
N ALA A 440 11.33 7.11 23.65
CA ALA A 440 12.54 7.91 23.43
C ALA A 440 12.26 9.18 22.61
N ARG A 441 11.30 9.12 21.69
CA ARG A 441 10.94 10.26 20.80
C ARG A 441 9.73 11.04 21.25
N VAL A 442 8.82 10.42 21.98
CA VAL A 442 7.57 10.99 22.47
C VAL A 442 7.48 10.73 23.97
N PRO A 443 8.35 11.34 24.81
CA PRO A 443 8.49 10.98 26.23
C PRO A 443 7.22 11.27 27.05
N GLN A 444 6.35 12.20 26.61
CA GLN A 444 5.11 12.53 27.28
C GLN A 444 4.07 11.40 27.29
N VAL A 445 4.24 10.35 26.48
CA VAL A 445 3.32 9.20 26.50
C VAL A 445 3.67 8.17 27.59
N ARG A 446 4.82 8.30 28.25
CA ARG A 446 5.19 7.43 29.38
C ARG A 446 4.15 7.50 30.48
N GLY A 447 3.72 6.33 30.95
CA GLY A 447 2.68 6.23 31.97
C GLY A 447 1.25 6.60 31.52
N ARG A 448 1.05 6.83 30.21
CA ARG A 448 -0.25 7.15 29.59
C ARG A 448 -0.75 6.07 28.66
N ILE A 449 0.05 5.02 28.44
CA ILE A 449 -0.29 3.89 27.57
C ILE A 449 -1.30 3.00 28.29
N ASP A 450 -2.48 2.88 27.71
CA ASP A 450 -3.61 2.10 28.20
C ASP A 450 -3.74 0.76 27.43
N HIS A 451 -3.34 0.76 26.15
CA HIS A 451 -3.39 -0.41 25.31
C HIS A 451 -2.15 -0.50 24.42
N ALA A 452 -1.60 -1.70 24.24
CA ALA A 452 -0.54 -1.98 23.29
C ALA A 452 -0.75 -3.37 22.67
N GLU A 453 -0.85 -3.42 21.34
CA GLU A 453 -1.04 -4.67 20.58
C GLU A 453 -0.07 -4.72 19.40
N LEU A 454 0.73 -5.79 19.30
CA LEU A 454 1.68 -5.96 18.20
C LEU A 454 1.11 -6.87 17.10
N SER A 455 1.07 -6.35 15.88
CA SER A 455 0.90 -7.13 14.65
C SER A 455 2.27 -7.63 14.17
N THR A 456 2.30 -8.86 13.63
CA THR A 456 3.49 -9.51 13.09
C THR A 456 3.22 -9.97 11.64
N PRO A 457 4.23 -10.44 10.88
CA PRO A 457 4.00 -11.03 9.56
C PRO A 457 2.94 -12.15 9.56
N LEU A 458 2.78 -12.88 10.68
CA LEU A 458 1.72 -13.89 10.82
C LEU A 458 0.32 -13.29 10.96
N SER A 459 0.19 -12.08 11.50
CA SER A 459 -1.10 -11.36 11.51
C SER A 459 -1.47 -10.94 10.09
N THR A 460 -0.51 -10.41 9.34
CA THR A 460 -0.67 -10.04 7.92
C THR A 460 -1.01 -11.26 7.06
N ALA A 461 -0.31 -12.39 7.23
CA ALA A 461 -0.63 -13.63 6.54
C ALA A 461 -2.05 -14.11 6.84
N HIS A 462 -2.49 -14.01 8.09
CA HIS A 462 -3.84 -14.40 8.49
C HIS A 462 -4.94 -13.50 7.89
N PHE A 463 -4.79 -12.18 8.05
CA PHE A 463 -5.84 -11.23 7.68
C PHE A 463 -5.79 -10.80 6.21
N ALA A 464 -4.62 -10.47 5.69
CA ALA A 464 -4.46 -10.03 4.30
C ALA A 464 -4.25 -11.17 3.30
N GLY A 465 -3.91 -12.39 3.80
CA GLY A 465 -3.73 -13.57 2.95
C GLY A 465 -2.39 -13.64 2.20
N TYR A 466 -1.46 -12.75 2.47
CA TYR A 466 -0.12 -12.81 1.90
C TYR A 466 0.70 -13.92 2.56
N ALA A 467 1.29 -14.81 1.75
CA ALA A 467 1.88 -16.06 2.20
C ALA A 467 3.04 -15.89 3.20
N ARG A 468 3.79 -14.79 3.10
CA ARG A 468 4.92 -14.42 3.96
C ARG A 468 4.71 -13.11 4.71
N GLY A 469 3.45 -12.67 4.83
CA GLY A 469 3.11 -11.42 5.49
C GLY A 469 3.65 -10.17 4.79
N GLU A 470 3.76 -10.22 3.46
CA GLU A 470 4.29 -9.15 2.61
C GLU A 470 3.46 -7.87 2.77
N LEU A 471 4.13 -6.72 3.01
CA LEU A 471 3.46 -5.44 3.15
C LEU A 471 3.14 -4.81 1.79
N TYR A 472 4.08 -4.89 0.85
CA TYR A 472 4.02 -4.20 -0.43
C TYR A 472 3.84 -5.13 -1.64
N GLY A 473 3.33 -6.36 -1.41
CA GLY A 473 3.24 -7.39 -2.44
C GLY A 473 4.63 -7.77 -2.95
N LEU A 474 4.98 -7.34 -4.15
CA LEU A 474 6.30 -7.59 -4.74
C LEU A 474 7.30 -6.48 -4.40
N ASP A 475 8.55 -6.84 -4.19
CA ASP A 475 9.67 -5.89 -4.03
C ASP A 475 9.83 -4.97 -5.24
N HIS A 476 10.08 -3.68 -4.98
CA HIS A 476 10.22 -2.65 -6.02
C HIS A 476 11.66 -2.49 -6.49
N THR A 477 12.27 -3.60 -6.91
CA THR A 477 13.62 -3.63 -7.47
C THR A 477 13.64 -3.15 -8.94
N PRO A 478 14.81 -2.79 -9.49
CA PRO A 478 14.96 -2.54 -10.93
C PRO A 478 14.43 -3.68 -11.81
N SER A 479 14.71 -4.94 -11.46
CA SER A 479 14.28 -6.12 -12.21
C SER A 479 12.76 -6.27 -12.29
N ARG A 480 12.01 -5.87 -11.25
CA ARG A 480 10.54 -5.88 -11.28
C ARG A 480 9.97 -5.02 -12.41
N PHE A 481 10.48 -3.81 -12.59
CA PHE A 481 9.95 -2.90 -13.62
C PHE A 481 10.22 -3.40 -15.04
N ARG A 482 11.19 -4.28 -15.22
CA ARG A 482 11.45 -4.97 -16.50
C ARG A 482 10.47 -6.10 -16.81
N GLN A 483 9.70 -6.59 -15.83
CA GLN A 483 8.75 -7.67 -16.02
C GLN A 483 7.57 -7.25 -16.90
N SER A 484 7.57 -7.66 -18.16
CA SER A 484 6.52 -7.27 -19.11
C SER A 484 5.17 -7.95 -18.85
N TRP A 485 5.16 -9.05 -18.11
CA TRP A 485 3.97 -9.80 -17.73
C TRP A 485 3.21 -9.18 -16.54
N LEU A 486 3.85 -8.31 -15.74
CA LEU A 486 3.19 -7.55 -14.66
C LEU A 486 2.30 -6.45 -15.27
N ARG A 487 1.13 -6.84 -15.76
CA ARG A 487 0.15 -6.00 -16.45
C ARG A 487 -1.27 -6.49 -16.17
N PRO A 488 -2.31 -5.68 -16.44
CA PRO A 488 -3.69 -6.11 -16.22
C PRO A 488 -4.06 -7.40 -16.95
N ARG A 489 -3.72 -7.51 -18.23
CA ARG A 489 -4.08 -8.70 -19.03
C ARG A 489 -3.14 -9.85 -18.75
N THR A 490 -3.70 -10.99 -18.36
CA THR A 490 -2.94 -12.23 -18.19
C THR A 490 -2.95 -13.08 -19.47
N PRO A 491 -2.10 -14.13 -19.57
CA PRO A 491 -2.19 -15.13 -20.64
C PRO A 491 -3.48 -15.97 -20.62
N LEU A 492 -4.25 -15.95 -19.52
CA LEU A 492 -5.53 -16.62 -19.40
C LEU A 492 -6.66 -15.65 -19.77
N ALA A 493 -7.36 -15.91 -20.86
CA ALA A 493 -8.46 -15.06 -21.28
C ALA A 493 -9.52 -14.91 -20.17
N GLY A 494 -10.11 -13.74 -20.03
CA GLY A 494 -11.11 -13.47 -18.99
C GLY A 494 -10.52 -13.19 -17.61
N LEU A 495 -9.23 -13.46 -17.35
CA LEU A 495 -8.55 -13.13 -16.09
C LEU A 495 -7.71 -11.87 -16.24
N TYR A 496 -7.92 -10.94 -15.32
CA TYR A 496 -7.15 -9.69 -15.19
C TYR A 496 -6.55 -9.57 -13.78
N LEU A 497 -5.40 -8.89 -13.69
CA LEU A 497 -4.79 -8.50 -12.43
C LEU A 497 -5.06 -7.03 -12.15
N THR A 498 -5.12 -6.65 -10.88
CA THR A 498 -5.20 -5.25 -10.44
C THR A 498 -4.37 -5.02 -9.17
N GLY A 499 -4.34 -3.78 -8.68
CA GLY A 499 -3.67 -3.43 -7.44
C GLY A 499 -2.17 -3.15 -7.59
N GLN A 500 -1.47 -3.22 -6.44
CA GLN A 500 -0.09 -2.76 -6.33
C GLN A 500 0.92 -3.57 -7.15
N ASP A 501 0.67 -4.85 -7.42
CA ASP A 501 1.65 -5.71 -8.12
C ASP A 501 1.82 -5.34 -9.58
N ILE A 502 0.79 -4.81 -10.24
CA ILE A 502 0.87 -4.37 -11.64
C ILE A 502 1.20 -2.89 -11.82
N SER A 503 1.22 -2.13 -10.73
CA SER A 503 1.57 -0.72 -10.68
C SER A 503 2.69 -0.47 -9.65
N THR A 504 2.41 0.24 -8.57
CA THR A 504 3.32 0.49 -7.46
C THR A 504 2.59 0.29 -6.12
N CYS A 505 3.35 0.11 -5.04
CA CYS A 505 2.78 0.04 -3.70
C CYS A 505 2.14 1.36 -3.25
N GLY A 506 1.48 1.29 -2.11
CA GLY A 506 0.75 2.40 -1.50
C GLY A 506 -0.65 2.57 -2.09
N VAL A 507 -1.47 3.36 -1.39
CA VAL A 507 -2.89 3.52 -1.71
C VAL A 507 -3.10 4.10 -3.11
N ALA A 508 -2.38 5.18 -3.46
CA ALA A 508 -2.46 5.79 -4.78
C ALA A 508 -1.97 4.84 -5.88
N GLY A 509 -0.83 4.15 -5.65
CA GLY A 509 -0.28 3.19 -6.61
C GLY A 509 -1.25 2.05 -6.90
N ALA A 510 -1.83 1.43 -5.87
CA ALA A 510 -2.81 0.36 -6.03
C ALA A 510 -4.10 0.85 -6.72
N LEU A 511 -4.57 2.07 -6.42
CA LEU A 511 -5.72 2.68 -7.09
C LEU A 511 -5.44 2.93 -8.58
N PHE A 512 -4.23 3.37 -8.94
CA PHE A 512 -3.80 3.44 -10.35
C PHE A 512 -3.73 2.06 -11.01
N GLY A 513 -3.40 0.99 -10.28
CA GLY A 513 -3.59 -0.39 -10.74
C GLY A 513 -5.03 -0.64 -11.18
N GLY A 514 -6.00 -0.15 -10.43
CA GLY A 514 -7.43 -0.18 -10.79
C GLY A 514 -7.73 0.58 -12.09
N VAL A 515 -7.15 1.76 -12.28
CA VAL A 515 -7.26 2.54 -13.52
C VAL A 515 -6.72 1.78 -14.71
N LEU A 516 -5.55 1.16 -14.58
CA LEU A 516 -4.93 0.36 -15.66
C LEU A 516 -5.84 -0.82 -16.04
N THR A 517 -6.40 -1.48 -15.03
CA THR A 517 -7.24 -2.67 -15.24
C THR A 517 -8.59 -2.31 -15.86
N ALA A 518 -9.25 -1.29 -15.36
CA ALA A 518 -10.50 -0.80 -15.96
C ALA A 518 -10.26 -0.33 -17.41
N SER A 519 -9.14 0.36 -17.69
CA SER A 519 -8.76 0.76 -19.04
C SER A 519 -8.52 -0.44 -19.97
N ALA A 520 -7.83 -1.47 -19.46
CA ALA A 520 -7.58 -2.69 -20.22
C ALA A 520 -8.86 -3.47 -20.54
N ILE A 521 -9.81 -3.54 -19.61
CA ILE A 521 -11.10 -4.25 -19.78
C ILE A 521 -12.00 -3.49 -20.76
N THR A 522 -12.09 -2.17 -20.62
CA THR A 522 -13.00 -1.33 -21.45
C THR A 522 -12.43 -0.95 -22.82
N GLY A 523 -11.10 -1.10 -22.99
CA GLY A 523 -10.40 -0.63 -24.20
C GLY A 523 -10.30 0.89 -24.31
N ARG A 524 -10.56 1.64 -23.22
CA ARG A 524 -10.57 3.12 -23.17
C ARG A 524 -9.66 3.61 -22.05
N ASN A 525 -9.07 4.79 -22.21
CA ASN A 525 -8.36 5.47 -21.12
C ASN A 525 -9.38 6.06 -20.14
N VAL A 526 -9.62 5.36 -19.03
CA VAL A 526 -10.62 5.77 -18.03
C VAL A 526 -10.26 7.07 -17.29
N LEU A 527 -8.98 7.48 -17.26
CA LEU A 527 -8.59 8.77 -16.66
C LEU A 527 -9.14 9.99 -17.41
N ARG A 528 -9.46 9.88 -18.69
CA ARG A 528 -10.05 10.99 -19.44
C ARG A 528 -11.42 11.43 -18.92
N ALA A 529 -12.16 10.52 -18.30
CA ALA A 529 -13.46 10.85 -17.70
C ALA A 529 -13.33 11.34 -16.25
N VAL A 530 -12.16 11.11 -15.62
CA VAL A 530 -11.86 11.58 -14.26
C VAL A 530 -11.32 13.01 -14.26
N ASN A 531 -10.48 13.33 -15.25
CA ASN A 531 -9.93 14.67 -15.49
C ASN A 531 -10.41 15.12 -16.88
N PRO A 532 -11.60 15.71 -17.01
CA PRO A 532 -12.14 16.18 -18.29
C PRO A 532 -11.37 17.36 -18.87
#